data_2832cbfb0ab720650bfa0db6ee308492
#
_entry.id   2832cbfb0ab720650bfa0db6ee308492
#
_cell.length_a   1.000
_cell.length_b   1.000
_cell.length_c   1.000
_cell.angle_alpha   90.00
_cell.angle_beta   90.00
_cell.angle_gamma   90.00
#
_symmetry.space_group_name_H-M   'P 1'
#
loop_
_entity.id
_entity.type
_entity.pdbx_description
1 polymer ?
#
loop_
_entity_poly.entity_id
_entity_poly.type
_entity_poly.pdbx_seq_one_letter_code
_entity_poly.pdbx_strand_id
1 'polypeptide(L)'
;MIAGIKCRLRVLIAAAENAISAQAMRPLDVIDTAAGVPVEVGNTDAEGRLVLADALYHALHDDDHPEPDFLLDFATLTGAARIALGTECPALFCNQAQTARDMMDLGKDVDDPVWQLPLFDAYDRYLDSGQAGLSSTGNAGGYGGAITAALFLRRFTGKQVNWAHIDAVSYTHLTLPTIPG
;
A
#
# COMPACT_ATOMS: atom_id res chain seq x y z
N MET A 1 -14.86 -19.38 2.15
CA MET A 1 -15.20 -18.31 1.18
C MET A 1 -16.72 -18.22 1.08
N ILE A 2 -17.30 -17.15 1.57
CA ILE A 2 -18.77 -16.98 1.66
C ILE A 2 -19.40 -16.77 0.28
N ALA A 3 -18.66 -16.12 -0.64
CA ALA A 3 -19.19 -15.78 -1.98
C ALA A 3 -19.09 -16.90 -3.04
N GLY A 4 -18.50 -18.04 -2.73
CA GLY A 4 -18.37 -19.17 -3.68
C GLY A 4 -17.51 -18.88 -4.92
N ILE A 5 -16.70 -17.81 -4.89
CA ILE A 5 -15.82 -17.42 -6.00
C ILE A 5 -14.70 -18.47 -6.15
N LYS A 6 -14.59 -19.03 -7.34
CA LYS A 6 -13.52 -19.98 -7.68
C LYS A 6 -12.25 -19.20 -8.02
N CYS A 7 -11.46 -18.88 -7.02
CA CYS A 7 -10.14 -18.28 -7.22
C CYS A 7 -9.10 -18.97 -6.32
N ARG A 8 -7.84 -18.89 -6.74
CA ARG A 8 -6.70 -19.21 -5.87
C ARG A 8 -6.33 -17.91 -5.15
N LEU A 9 -6.53 -17.86 -3.85
CA LEU A 9 -6.25 -16.71 -3.02
C LEU A 9 -5.05 -17.00 -2.12
N ARG A 10 -4.06 -16.10 -2.14
CA ARG A 10 -2.97 -16.05 -1.18
C ARG A 10 -3.12 -14.76 -0.36
N VAL A 11 -3.03 -14.86 0.94
CA VAL A 11 -3.11 -13.71 1.86
C VAL A 11 -1.81 -13.59 2.61
N LEU A 12 -1.20 -12.42 2.56
CA LEU A 12 -0.01 -12.04 3.33
C LEU A 12 -0.42 -10.97 4.34
N ILE A 13 -0.04 -11.14 5.59
CA ILE A 13 -0.32 -10.19 6.65
C ILE A 13 0.99 -9.51 7.04
N ALA A 14 1.14 -8.24 6.63
CA ALA A 14 2.27 -7.40 7.01
C ALA A 14 2.07 -6.92 8.44
N ALA A 15 2.61 -7.66 9.43
CA ALA A 15 2.49 -7.35 10.84
C ALA A 15 3.87 -7.01 11.43
N ALA A 16 3.98 -5.86 12.08
CA ALA A 16 5.16 -5.45 12.81
C ALA A 16 4.76 -4.89 14.17
N GLU A 17 5.58 -5.16 15.19
CA GLU A 17 5.44 -4.54 16.48
C GLU A 17 6.06 -3.13 16.45
N ASN A 18 5.27 -2.12 16.74
CA ASN A 18 5.76 -0.75 16.90
C ASN A 18 6.07 -0.52 18.39
N ALA A 19 7.23 -0.99 18.83
CA ALA A 19 7.67 -0.88 20.22
C ALA A 19 8.86 0.07 20.38
N ILE A 20 8.85 0.84 21.47
CA ILE A 20 10.01 1.64 21.86
C ILE A 20 11.10 0.70 22.37
N SER A 21 12.20 0.59 21.65
CA SER A 21 13.36 -0.22 22.06
C SER A 21 14.68 0.44 21.66
N ALA A 22 15.77 -0.04 22.22
CA ALA A 22 17.11 0.40 21.83
C ALA A 22 17.47 0.02 20.38
N GLN A 23 16.76 -0.93 19.80
CA GLN A 23 16.92 -1.42 18.43
C GLN A 23 15.84 -0.88 17.48
N ALA A 24 14.93 0.00 17.96
CA ALA A 24 13.93 0.60 17.12
C ALA A 24 14.56 1.49 16.03
N MET A 25 13.94 1.53 14.86
CA MET A 25 14.32 2.42 13.76
C MET A 25 14.40 3.86 14.23
N ARG A 26 15.34 4.60 13.67
CA ARG A 26 15.50 6.03 13.90
C ARG A 26 15.41 6.78 12.58
N PRO A 27 14.99 8.05 12.58
CA PRO A 27 15.08 8.90 11.41
C PRO A 27 16.53 8.90 10.90
N LEU A 28 16.68 8.80 9.56
CA LEU A 28 17.94 8.70 8.83
C LEU A 28 18.64 7.33 8.90
N ASP A 29 18.11 6.35 9.60
CA ASP A 29 18.60 4.97 9.45
C ASP A 29 18.34 4.49 8.01
N VAL A 30 19.24 3.67 7.50
CA VAL A 30 19.07 2.98 6.21
C VAL A 30 18.77 1.52 6.48
N ILE A 31 17.64 1.06 5.92
CA ILE A 31 17.16 -0.31 6.09
C ILE A 31 17.21 -1.01 4.73
N ASP A 32 17.76 -2.20 4.71
CA ASP A 32 17.67 -3.08 3.53
C ASP A 32 16.31 -3.78 3.52
N THR A 33 15.57 -3.60 2.42
CA THR A 33 14.32 -4.32 2.20
C THR A 33 14.57 -5.74 1.69
N ALA A 34 13.55 -6.59 1.72
CA ALA A 34 13.61 -7.94 1.13
C ALA A 34 13.98 -7.92 -0.36
N ALA A 35 13.68 -6.85 -1.06
CA ALA A 35 14.06 -6.62 -2.45
C ALA A 35 15.55 -6.24 -2.64
N GLY A 36 16.33 -6.09 -1.55
CA GLY A 36 17.70 -5.59 -1.61
C GLY A 36 17.80 -4.12 -1.95
N VAL A 37 16.72 -3.37 -1.84
CA VAL A 37 16.69 -1.92 -2.04
C VAL A 37 16.91 -1.23 -0.70
N PRO A 38 18.01 -0.47 -0.53
CA PRO A 38 18.23 0.31 0.69
C PRO A 38 17.24 1.48 0.75
N VAL A 39 16.60 1.66 1.89
CA VAL A 39 15.61 2.71 2.14
C VAL A 39 16.00 3.54 3.35
N GLU A 40 16.11 4.85 3.17
CA GLU A 40 16.28 5.81 4.27
C GLU A 40 14.96 6.01 4.99
N VAL A 41 14.98 5.87 6.31
CA VAL A 41 13.82 6.12 7.19
C VAL A 41 13.64 7.63 7.37
N GLY A 42 12.68 8.21 6.69
CA GLY A 42 12.37 9.64 6.81
C GLY A 42 11.53 9.96 8.04
N ASN A 43 10.63 9.05 8.43
CA ASN A 43 9.78 9.15 9.62
C ASN A 43 9.53 7.75 10.18
N THR A 44 9.71 7.57 11.47
CA THR A 44 9.49 6.28 12.15
C THR A 44 8.02 5.89 12.24
N ASP A 45 7.09 6.84 12.13
CA ASP A 45 5.65 6.57 12.06
C ASP A 45 5.21 6.12 10.64
N ALA A 46 6.14 5.98 9.70
CA ALA A 46 5.90 5.45 8.36
C ALA A 46 6.45 4.01 8.20
N GLU A 47 6.51 3.24 9.27
CA GLU A 47 6.98 1.85 9.30
C GLU A 47 6.10 0.91 8.47
N GLY A 48 4.79 1.17 8.45
CA GLY A 48 3.81 0.31 7.77
C GLY A 48 4.13 0.11 6.29
N ARG A 49 4.62 1.13 5.59
CA ARG A 49 4.99 0.99 4.17
C ARG A 49 6.25 0.16 3.94
N LEU A 50 7.16 0.10 4.91
CA LEU A 50 8.37 -0.74 4.82
C LEU A 50 7.99 -2.22 4.93
N VAL A 51 7.18 -2.58 5.93
CA VAL A 51 6.68 -3.95 6.10
C VAL A 51 5.81 -4.37 4.92
N LEU A 52 4.97 -3.46 4.43
CA LEU A 52 4.12 -3.73 3.27
C LEU A 52 4.94 -3.92 1.99
N ALA A 53 6.02 -3.15 1.80
CA ALA A 53 6.94 -3.30 0.67
C ALA A 53 7.55 -4.70 0.62
N ASP A 54 7.99 -5.22 1.77
CA ASP A 54 8.53 -6.58 1.87
C ASP A 54 7.46 -7.64 1.59
N ALA A 55 6.23 -7.45 2.08
CA ALA A 55 5.12 -8.35 1.78
C ALA A 55 4.77 -8.36 0.28
N LEU A 56 4.78 -7.21 -0.38
CA LEU A 56 4.56 -7.09 -1.82
C LEU A 56 5.66 -7.79 -2.61
N TYR A 57 6.92 -7.59 -2.21
CA TYR A 57 8.06 -8.29 -2.82
C TYR A 57 7.93 -9.81 -2.70
N HIS A 58 7.64 -10.31 -1.49
CA HIS A 58 7.43 -11.74 -1.24
C HIS A 58 6.24 -12.31 -2.00
N ALA A 59 5.18 -11.53 -2.24
CA ALA A 59 4.04 -11.97 -3.04
C ALA A 59 4.44 -12.33 -4.48
N LEU A 60 5.49 -11.71 -5.01
CA LEU A 60 5.94 -11.86 -6.39
C LEU A 60 7.14 -12.79 -6.56
N HIS A 61 7.92 -13.00 -5.49
CA HIS A 61 9.21 -13.70 -5.55
C HIS A 61 9.26 -14.94 -4.64
N ASP A 62 8.13 -15.55 -4.39
CA ASP A 62 8.03 -16.79 -3.64
C ASP A 62 8.04 -17.98 -4.61
N ASP A 63 9.13 -18.75 -4.59
CA ASP A 63 9.33 -19.89 -5.49
C ASP A 63 8.30 -21.02 -5.31
N ASP A 64 7.65 -21.08 -4.16
CA ASP A 64 6.62 -22.09 -3.86
C ASP A 64 5.26 -21.75 -4.46
N HIS A 65 5.08 -20.54 -4.97
CA HIS A 65 3.81 -20.04 -5.49
C HIS A 65 3.99 -19.35 -6.86
N PRO A 66 3.06 -19.56 -7.78
CA PRO A 66 3.10 -18.84 -9.05
C PRO A 66 2.81 -17.34 -8.85
N GLU A 67 3.36 -16.53 -9.75
CA GLU A 67 3.07 -15.11 -9.82
C GLU A 67 1.56 -14.85 -9.85
N PRO A 68 1.04 -13.87 -9.11
CA PRO A 68 -0.38 -13.57 -9.09
C PRO A 68 -0.82 -12.85 -10.37
N ASP A 69 -2.01 -13.18 -10.88
CA ASP A 69 -2.67 -12.44 -11.96
C ASP A 69 -3.08 -11.03 -11.51
N PHE A 70 -3.37 -10.88 -10.22
CA PHE A 70 -3.76 -9.62 -9.60
C PHE A 70 -3.22 -9.53 -8.17
N LEU A 71 -2.52 -8.45 -7.87
CA LEU A 71 -1.99 -8.13 -6.55
C LEU A 71 -2.78 -6.97 -5.96
N LEU A 72 -3.41 -7.21 -4.81
CA LEU A 72 -4.20 -6.20 -4.11
C LEU A 72 -3.70 -6.08 -2.68
N ASP A 73 -3.41 -4.87 -2.25
CA ASP A 73 -3.05 -4.61 -0.87
C ASP A 73 -3.94 -3.53 -0.24
N PHE A 74 -4.08 -3.63 1.08
CA PHE A 74 -4.85 -2.73 1.90
C PHE A 74 -3.98 -2.25 3.06
N ALA A 75 -3.95 -0.95 3.28
CA ALA A 75 -3.33 -0.39 4.47
C ALA A 75 -4.02 0.91 4.88
N THR A 76 -4.04 1.20 6.16
CA THR A 76 -4.30 2.55 6.67
C THR A 76 -2.98 3.31 6.63
N LEU A 77 -2.59 3.74 5.42
CA LEU A 77 -1.22 4.12 5.17
C LEU A 77 -0.95 5.60 5.40
N THR A 78 -1.88 6.47 4.98
CA THR A 78 -1.62 7.92 5.01
C THR A 78 -2.79 8.75 5.52
N GLY A 79 -2.47 9.72 6.39
CA GLY A 79 -3.41 10.78 6.71
C GLY A 79 -3.77 11.67 5.51
N ALA A 80 -2.91 11.70 4.48
CA ALA A 80 -3.12 12.48 3.26
C ALA A 80 -4.30 11.96 2.42
N ALA A 81 -4.48 10.65 2.32
CA ALA A 81 -5.65 10.05 1.66
C ALA A 81 -6.95 10.46 2.37
N ARG A 82 -6.93 10.42 3.69
CA ARG A 82 -8.06 10.86 4.53
C ARG A 82 -8.40 12.35 4.35
N ILE A 83 -7.39 13.20 4.25
CA ILE A 83 -7.60 14.66 4.00
C ILE A 83 -8.20 14.86 2.61
N ALA A 84 -7.78 14.07 1.61
CA ALA A 84 -8.23 14.20 0.23
C ALA A 84 -9.67 13.72 0.03
N LEU A 85 -10.07 12.59 0.63
CA LEU A 85 -11.31 11.88 0.31
C LEU A 85 -12.28 11.73 1.50
N GLY A 86 -11.88 12.16 2.69
CA GLY A 86 -12.69 12.01 3.91
C GLY A 86 -12.50 10.65 4.57
N THR A 87 -13.48 10.24 5.39
CA THR A 87 -13.39 9.05 6.24
C THR A 87 -14.16 7.84 5.72
N GLU A 88 -14.93 8.00 4.66
CA GLU A 88 -15.84 6.97 4.15
C GLU A 88 -15.52 6.50 2.73
N CYS A 89 -14.55 7.14 2.07
CA CYS A 89 -14.14 6.80 0.72
C CYS A 89 -12.63 6.53 0.68
N PRO A 90 -12.21 5.26 0.69
CA PRO A 90 -10.79 4.90 0.58
C PRO A 90 -10.18 5.37 -0.74
N ALA A 91 -8.89 5.74 -0.69
CA ALA A 91 -8.14 6.05 -1.89
C ALA A 91 -7.69 4.77 -2.59
N LEU A 92 -7.98 4.67 -3.86
CA LEU A 92 -7.50 3.60 -4.75
C LEU A 92 -6.33 4.11 -5.58
N PHE A 93 -5.24 3.38 -5.59
CA PHE A 93 -4.14 3.52 -6.54
C PHE A 93 -4.05 2.23 -7.36
N CYS A 94 -3.96 2.35 -8.67
CA CYS A 94 -3.90 1.18 -9.55
C CYS A 94 -3.04 1.48 -10.77
N ASN A 95 -2.21 0.52 -11.17
CA ASN A 95 -1.34 0.64 -12.33
C ASN A 95 -2.04 0.28 -13.66
N GLN A 96 -3.28 -0.25 -13.59
CA GLN A 96 -4.09 -0.59 -14.75
C GLN A 96 -5.40 0.21 -14.76
N ALA A 97 -5.57 1.04 -15.79
CA ALA A 97 -6.71 1.94 -15.87
C ALA A 97 -8.07 1.22 -15.94
N GLN A 98 -8.13 0.04 -16.56
CA GLN A 98 -9.38 -0.72 -16.63
C GLN A 98 -9.74 -1.29 -15.26
N THR A 99 -8.79 -1.90 -14.57
CA THR A 99 -8.99 -2.42 -13.21
C THR A 99 -9.47 -1.33 -12.25
N ALA A 100 -8.88 -0.12 -12.33
CA ALA A 100 -9.32 0.99 -11.50
C ALA A 100 -10.78 1.39 -11.77
N ARG A 101 -11.19 1.46 -13.04
CA ARG A 101 -12.59 1.75 -13.40
C ARG A 101 -13.53 0.67 -12.88
N ASP A 102 -13.19 -0.60 -13.12
CA ASP A 102 -14.01 -1.74 -12.68
C ASP A 102 -14.18 -1.74 -11.14
N MET A 103 -13.11 -1.48 -10.39
CA MET A 103 -13.17 -1.39 -8.94
C MET A 103 -14.05 -0.23 -8.45
N MET A 104 -13.96 0.94 -9.07
CA MET A 104 -14.81 2.08 -8.72
C MET A 104 -16.28 1.85 -9.06
N ASP A 105 -16.57 1.24 -10.21
CA ASP A 105 -17.94 0.99 -10.64
C ASP A 105 -18.60 -0.12 -9.80
N LEU A 106 -17.90 -1.24 -9.61
CA LEU A 106 -18.38 -2.34 -8.75
C LEU A 106 -18.52 -1.92 -7.29
N GLY A 107 -17.60 -1.09 -6.78
CA GLY A 107 -17.68 -0.57 -5.42
C GLY A 107 -18.96 0.22 -5.17
N LYS A 108 -19.39 1.03 -6.15
CA LYS A 108 -20.69 1.74 -6.07
C LYS A 108 -21.88 0.78 -6.05
N ASP A 109 -21.81 -0.28 -6.86
CA ASP A 109 -22.91 -1.24 -6.98
C ASP A 109 -23.14 -2.06 -5.69
N VAL A 110 -22.09 -2.23 -4.87
CA VAL A 110 -22.12 -3.00 -3.63
C VAL A 110 -22.08 -2.13 -2.36
N ASP A 111 -22.19 -0.81 -2.51
CA ASP A 111 -22.13 0.17 -1.40
C ASP A 111 -20.80 0.12 -0.61
N ASP A 112 -19.72 -0.17 -1.32
CA ASP A 112 -18.33 -0.16 -0.80
C ASP A 112 -17.42 0.66 -1.74
N PRO A 113 -17.65 1.98 -1.83
CA PRO A 113 -17.01 2.82 -2.82
C PRO A 113 -15.52 3.01 -2.55
N VAL A 114 -14.75 3.09 -3.62
CA VAL A 114 -13.37 3.57 -3.63
C VAL A 114 -13.21 4.68 -4.65
N TRP A 115 -12.21 5.56 -4.48
CA TRP A 115 -11.96 6.63 -5.43
C TRP A 115 -10.50 6.65 -5.87
N GLN A 116 -10.27 6.61 -7.18
CA GLN A 116 -8.91 6.58 -7.73
C GLN A 116 -8.20 7.92 -7.56
N LEU A 117 -7.02 7.87 -6.93
CA LEU A 117 -5.99 8.90 -6.98
C LEU A 117 -4.89 8.50 -7.97
N PRO A 118 -4.18 9.48 -8.59
CA PRO A 118 -3.21 9.18 -9.63
C PRO A 118 -1.90 8.62 -9.07
N LEU A 119 -1.30 7.67 -9.79
CA LEU A 119 0.11 7.35 -9.70
C LEU A 119 0.88 8.35 -10.57
N PHE A 120 1.18 9.54 -10.03
CA PHE A 120 1.76 10.64 -10.80
C PHE A 120 3.28 10.54 -10.85
N ASP A 121 3.81 10.01 -11.95
CA ASP A 121 5.23 9.67 -12.11
C ASP A 121 6.20 10.80 -11.82
N ALA A 122 5.82 12.06 -12.10
CA ALA A 122 6.67 13.21 -11.81
C ALA A 122 7.00 13.36 -10.30
N TYR A 123 6.22 12.73 -9.41
CA TYR A 123 6.47 12.74 -7.97
C TYR A 123 7.44 11.64 -7.51
N ASP A 124 7.85 10.72 -8.39
CA ASP A 124 8.88 9.72 -8.07
C ASP A 124 10.16 10.38 -7.56
N ARG A 125 10.53 11.54 -8.11
CA ARG A 125 11.71 12.32 -7.65
C ARG A 125 11.66 12.72 -6.18
N TYR A 126 10.48 12.80 -5.58
CA TYR A 126 10.35 13.11 -4.16
C TYR A 126 10.78 11.96 -3.26
N LEU A 127 10.85 10.75 -3.80
CA LEU A 127 11.31 9.56 -3.09
C LEU A 127 12.84 9.38 -3.15
N ASP A 128 13.54 10.23 -3.89
CA ASP A 128 15.01 10.15 -3.97
C ASP A 128 15.64 10.51 -2.63
N SER A 129 16.52 9.66 -2.13
CA SER A 129 17.35 9.89 -0.96
C SER A 129 18.81 10.08 -1.37
N GLY A 130 19.46 11.06 -0.78
CA GLY A 130 20.89 11.27 -0.99
C GLY A 130 21.78 10.19 -0.35
N GLN A 131 21.27 9.43 0.61
CA GLN A 131 22.02 8.42 1.36
C GLN A 131 21.76 7.00 0.87
N ALA A 132 20.50 6.66 0.57
CA ALA A 132 20.09 5.29 0.27
C ALA A 132 19.53 5.11 -1.15
N GLY A 133 19.36 6.18 -1.93
CA GLY A 133 18.69 6.13 -3.23
C GLY A 133 17.17 6.16 -3.15
N LEU A 134 16.56 5.66 -2.06
CA LEU A 134 15.11 5.70 -1.84
C LEU A 134 14.80 6.18 -0.41
N SER A 135 13.84 7.08 -0.27
CA SER A 135 13.33 7.56 1.01
C SER A 135 11.96 6.95 1.32
N SER A 136 11.73 6.54 2.56
CA SER A 136 10.44 5.99 2.99
C SER A 136 9.30 7.01 2.93
N THR A 137 9.56 8.29 3.15
CA THR A 137 8.52 9.33 3.24
C THR A 137 8.54 10.34 2.10
N GLY A 138 9.66 10.42 1.38
CA GLY A 138 9.88 11.44 0.37
C GLY A 138 10.13 12.83 0.95
N ASN A 139 10.45 13.78 0.07
CA ASN A 139 10.86 15.15 0.40
C ASN A 139 9.91 16.23 -0.15
N ALA A 140 8.66 15.89 -0.41
CA ALA A 140 7.66 16.81 -0.97
C ALA A 140 7.11 17.85 0.02
N GLY A 141 7.70 18.00 1.20
CA GLY A 141 7.24 18.96 2.21
C GLY A 141 5.84 18.67 2.76
N GLY A 142 5.41 17.41 2.74
CA GLY A 142 4.09 16.97 3.21
C GLY A 142 2.97 17.03 2.15
N TYR A 143 3.26 17.53 0.95
CA TYR A 143 2.27 17.57 -0.14
C TYR A 143 2.25 16.27 -0.94
N GLY A 144 1.05 15.87 -1.39
CA GLY A 144 0.88 14.66 -2.20
C GLY A 144 1.25 13.36 -1.48
N GLY A 145 1.18 13.32 -0.15
CA GLY A 145 1.66 12.21 0.66
C GLY A 145 1.05 10.85 0.33
N ALA A 146 -0.24 10.80 -0.05
CA ALA A 146 -0.88 9.57 -0.49
C ALA A 146 -0.29 9.07 -1.82
N ILE A 147 -0.02 9.99 -2.76
CA ILE A 147 0.58 9.65 -4.07
C ILE A 147 2.01 9.15 -3.89
N THR A 148 2.83 9.84 -3.10
CA THR A 148 4.23 9.43 -2.86
C THR A 148 4.31 8.11 -2.12
N ALA A 149 3.38 7.83 -1.18
CA ALA A 149 3.30 6.53 -0.51
C ALA A 149 2.96 5.39 -1.49
N ALA A 150 1.98 5.59 -2.37
CA ALA A 150 1.65 4.62 -3.41
C ALA A 150 2.78 4.43 -4.43
N LEU A 151 3.48 5.51 -4.81
CA LEU A 151 4.66 5.43 -5.67
C LEU A 151 5.82 4.66 -5.01
N PHE A 152 5.99 4.84 -3.69
CA PHE A 152 6.96 4.04 -2.93
C PHE A 152 6.61 2.54 -3.02
N LEU A 153 5.37 2.14 -2.73
CA LEU A 153 4.95 0.75 -2.82
C LEU A 153 5.10 0.19 -4.23
N ARG A 154 4.80 0.98 -5.27
CA ARG A 154 4.95 0.59 -6.67
C ARG A 154 6.37 0.12 -7.02
N ARG A 155 7.40 0.58 -6.30
CA ARG A 155 8.80 0.12 -6.50
C ARG A 155 8.98 -1.36 -6.20
N PHE A 156 8.07 -1.96 -5.42
CA PHE A 156 8.12 -3.34 -4.94
C PHE A 156 7.10 -4.28 -5.59
N THR A 157 6.27 -3.76 -6.52
CA THR A 157 5.19 -4.55 -7.16
C THR A 157 5.55 -5.13 -8.52
N GLY A 158 6.76 -4.88 -9.02
CA GLY A 158 7.11 -5.26 -10.38
C GLY A 158 6.36 -4.46 -11.45
N LYS A 159 6.82 -4.53 -12.70
CA LYS A 159 6.26 -3.74 -13.81
C LYS A 159 5.11 -4.44 -14.55
N GLN A 160 5.00 -5.75 -14.42
CA GLN A 160 4.12 -6.57 -15.25
C GLN A 160 2.81 -6.93 -14.54
N VAL A 161 2.83 -6.98 -13.21
CA VAL A 161 1.69 -7.40 -12.41
C VAL A 161 0.58 -6.34 -12.42
N ASN A 162 -0.67 -6.76 -12.54
CA ASN A 162 -1.81 -5.89 -12.30
C ASN A 162 -1.92 -5.64 -10.79
N TRP A 163 -1.65 -4.42 -10.36
CA TRP A 163 -1.57 -4.06 -8.95
C TRP A 163 -2.53 -2.94 -8.60
N ALA A 164 -3.17 -3.10 -7.45
CA ALA A 164 -3.97 -2.06 -6.80
C ALA A 164 -3.62 -1.96 -5.32
N HIS A 165 -3.59 -0.72 -4.82
CA HIS A 165 -3.44 -0.37 -3.42
C HIS A 165 -4.66 0.40 -2.94
N ILE A 166 -5.23 -0.02 -1.82
CA ILE A 166 -6.32 0.70 -1.15
C ILE A 166 -5.76 1.29 0.14
N ASP A 167 -5.63 2.63 0.15
CA ASP A 167 -5.30 3.39 1.35
C ASP A 167 -6.59 3.64 2.14
N ALA A 168 -6.88 2.72 3.05
CA ALA A 168 -8.11 2.66 3.81
C ALA A 168 -8.05 3.57 5.03
N VAL A 169 -9.17 4.13 5.38
CA VAL A 169 -9.31 4.95 6.60
C VAL A 169 -9.72 4.06 7.76
N SER A 170 -9.02 4.15 8.90
CA SER A 170 -9.14 3.24 10.05
C SER A 170 -10.48 3.26 10.80
N TYR A 171 -11.45 4.06 10.38
CA TYR A 171 -12.73 4.22 11.09
C TYR A 171 -13.95 3.86 10.28
N THR A 172 -13.83 3.39 9.08
CA THR A 172 -14.95 2.97 8.26
C THR A 172 -15.20 1.49 8.46
N HIS A 173 -16.30 1.21 9.02
CA HIS A 173 -17.21 0.09 8.96
C HIS A 173 -16.73 -1.17 8.22
N LEU A 174 -15.68 -1.81 8.70
CA LEU A 174 -15.68 -3.26 8.67
C LEU A 174 -16.65 -3.74 9.75
N THR A 175 -17.91 -3.40 9.65
CA THR A 175 -18.93 -4.18 10.30
C THR A 175 -18.94 -5.51 9.58
N LEU A 176 -18.21 -6.47 10.14
CA LEU A 176 -18.46 -7.87 9.82
C LEU A 176 -19.96 -8.06 9.95
N PRO A 177 -20.64 -8.61 8.91
CA PRO A 177 -22.05 -8.89 9.02
C PRO A 177 -22.26 -9.73 10.28
N THR A 178 -22.99 -9.20 11.24
CA THR A 178 -23.45 -9.94 12.40
C THR A 178 -24.28 -11.08 11.86
N ILE A 179 -23.77 -12.30 11.99
CA ILE A 179 -24.54 -13.50 11.68
C ILE A 179 -25.70 -13.48 12.67
N PRO A 180 -26.96 -13.37 12.20
CA PRO A 180 -28.10 -13.52 13.09
C PRO A 180 -28.04 -14.92 13.69
N GLY A 181 -28.02 -15.01 15.03
CA GLY A 181 -28.08 -16.28 15.77
C GLY A 181 -29.43 -16.95 15.63
#